data_6141fc963a4fd95c4f7e0dbcb89338af
#
_entry.id   6141fc963a4fd95c4f7e0dbcb89338af
#
_cell.length_a   1.000
_cell.length_b   1.000
_cell.length_c   1.000
_cell.angle_alpha   90.00
_cell.angle_beta   90.00
_cell.angle_gamma   90.00
#
_symmetry.space_group_name_H-M   'P 1'
#
loop_
_entity.id
_entity.type
_entity.pdbx_description
1 polymer ?
#
loop_
_entity_poly.entity_id
_entity_poly.type
_entity_poly.pdbx_seq_one_letter_code
_entity_poly.pdbx_strand_id
1 'polypeptide(L)'
;MSGAFVMGLVGCGGTDSSDKSAESKENNNSEAFVTDSAEITVDDVRNHAETPASDFEYIDNGDSVSIKAYNGSDPIVVIPEQIDGKDVISIINGPFSNDSLKYVDLGYNLKEFDDAYFSDTLEVIHLPARVENLDKVVFFGEDTLTIVGKAGSFAETFAKEEGIKFEAE
;
A
#
# COMPACT_ATOMS: atom_id res chain seq x y z
N MET A 1 -43.15 46.12 17.42
CA MET A 1 -43.55 46.82 16.17
C MET A 1 -43.13 45.85 15.07
N SER A 2 -44.06 45.03 14.61
CA SER A 2 -44.92 45.25 13.43
C SER A 2 -44.07 45.48 12.20
N GLY A 3 -44.14 44.69 11.19
CA GLY A 3 -45.10 44.06 10.36
C GLY A 3 -44.40 43.11 9.40
N ALA A 4 -44.81 42.01 9.08
CA ALA A 4 -45.98 41.52 8.38
C ALA A 4 -45.97 41.79 6.84
N PHE A 5 -46.05 40.64 6.11
CA PHE A 5 -46.84 40.46 4.86
C PHE A 5 -46.16 40.84 3.53
N VAL A 6 -46.25 40.04 2.46
CA VAL A 6 -47.35 39.38 1.77
C VAL A 6 -46.85 38.35 0.75
N MET A 7 -47.64 37.30 0.59
CA MET A 7 -47.80 36.31 -0.48
C MET A 7 -47.82 36.84 -1.91
N GLY A 8 -47.39 36.02 -2.85
CA GLY A 8 -47.77 36.12 -4.26
C GLY A 8 -47.60 34.77 -4.95
N LEU A 9 -48.71 34.08 -5.11
CA LEU A 9 -48.94 32.87 -5.88
C LEU A 9 -49.19 33.18 -7.36
N VAL A 10 -49.07 32.10 -8.18
CA VAL A 10 -49.69 31.91 -9.54
C VAL A 10 -48.69 32.19 -10.69
N GLY A 11 -48.49 31.29 -11.62
CA GLY A 11 -49.24 30.21 -12.19
C GLY A 11 -48.53 29.48 -13.30
N CYS A 12 -49.08 28.40 -13.52
CA CYS A 12 -49.19 27.34 -14.49
C CYS A 12 -48.82 27.63 -15.97
N GLY A 13 -48.31 26.58 -16.64
CA GLY A 13 -48.46 26.29 -18.08
C GLY A 13 -47.10 26.14 -18.76
N GLY A 14 -46.64 25.08 -19.24
CA GLY A 14 -47.16 24.07 -20.09
C GLY A 14 -46.24 23.83 -21.27
N THR A 15 -45.89 22.56 -21.52
CA THR A 15 -45.54 21.92 -22.80
C THR A 15 -44.20 22.16 -23.49
N ASP A 16 -43.35 21.15 -23.45
CA ASP A 16 -43.00 20.26 -24.58
C ASP A 16 -41.83 20.62 -25.50
N SER A 17 -41.08 19.57 -25.76
CA SER A 17 -40.18 19.30 -26.91
C SER A 17 -38.69 19.53 -26.78
N SER A 18 -38.05 18.34 -26.60
CA SER A 18 -36.94 17.83 -27.40
C SER A 18 -35.84 18.79 -27.87
N ASP A 19 -34.62 18.67 -27.41
CA ASP A 19 -33.56 18.14 -28.26
C ASP A 19 -32.25 17.84 -27.50
N LYS A 20 -31.71 16.76 -27.83
CA LYS A 20 -30.39 16.13 -27.92
C LYS A 20 -29.15 16.93 -27.59
N SER A 21 -28.30 16.21 -26.86
CA SER A 21 -26.84 16.11 -27.01
C SER A 21 -25.98 17.14 -26.32
N ALA A 22 -25.32 16.72 -25.25
CA ALA A 22 -23.87 16.68 -25.16
C ALA A 22 -23.44 15.92 -23.92
N GLU A 23 -22.92 14.74 -24.17
CA GLU A 23 -22.21 13.86 -23.26
C GLU A 23 -20.89 14.52 -22.86
N SER A 24 -20.83 15.15 -21.71
CA SER A 24 -19.58 15.47 -21.06
C SER A 24 -19.35 14.40 -20.01
N LYS A 25 -18.44 13.48 -20.34
CA LYS A 25 -17.86 12.55 -19.38
C LYS A 25 -17.06 13.34 -18.37
N GLU A 26 -17.67 13.69 -17.26
CA GLU A 26 -16.95 13.99 -16.03
C GLU A 26 -16.39 12.68 -15.50
N ASN A 27 -15.08 12.56 -15.67
CA ASN A 27 -14.27 11.53 -15.06
C ASN A 27 -14.16 11.89 -13.56
N ASN A 28 -15.17 11.49 -12.81
CA ASN A 28 -15.15 11.58 -11.36
C ASN A 28 -14.32 10.42 -10.85
N ASN A 29 -13.00 10.58 -10.87
CA ASN A 29 -12.09 9.77 -10.07
C ASN A 29 -12.27 10.20 -8.61
N SER A 30 -13.37 9.74 -8.03
CA SER A 30 -13.62 9.87 -6.61
C SER A 30 -12.78 8.80 -5.95
N GLU A 31 -11.65 9.21 -5.39
CA GLU A 31 -10.89 8.42 -4.43
C GLU A 31 -11.87 7.98 -3.32
N ALA A 32 -12.34 6.76 -3.42
CA ALA A 32 -13.11 6.15 -2.35
C ALA A 32 -12.12 5.85 -1.21
N PHE A 33 -12.07 6.77 -0.26
CA PHE A 33 -11.48 6.54 1.04
C PHE A 33 -12.28 5.42 1.71
N VAL A 34 -11.78 4.18 1.62
CA VAL A 34 -12.40 3.02 2.25
C VAL A 34 -12.08 3.07 3.74
N THR A 35 -12.97 3.69 4.51
CA THR A 35 -13.01 3.58 5.96
C THR A 35 -14.00 2.49 6.35
N ASP A 36 -13.63 1.27 6.15
CA ASP A 36 -14.19 0.13 6.88
C ASP A 36 -13.11 -0.96 6.85
N SER A 37 -12.96 -1.70 7.92
CA SER A 37 -11.96 -2.76 8.11
C SER A 37 -12.16 -3.91 7.11
N ALA A 38 -12.07 -3.61 5.82
CA ALA A 38 -11.97 -4.59 4.78
C ALA A 38 -10.57 -5.20 4.85
N GLU A 39 -10.53 -6.50 4.96
CA GLU A 39 -9.31 -7.29 4.87
C GLU A 39 -8.59 -6.93 3.57
N ILE A 40 -7.35 -6.42 3.68
CA ILE A 40 -6.53 -6.09 2.52
C ILE A 40 -6.18 -7.40 1.80
N THR A 41 -6.58 -7.50 0.55
CA THR A 41 -6.33 -8.70 -0.25
C THR A 41 -5.04 -8.57 -1.06
N VAL A 42 -4.46 -9.69 -1.46
CA VAL A 42 -3.28 -9.73 -2.34
C VAL A 42 -3.53 -8.98 -3.66
N ASP A 43 -4.78 -8.99 -4.15
CA ASP A 43 -5.15 -8.26 -5.37
C ASP A 43 -5.18 -6.73 -5.16
N ASP A 44 -5.54 -6.25 -3.96
CA ASP A 44 -5.48 -4.82 -3.63
C ASP A 44 -4.05 -4.29 -3.72
N VAL A 45 -3.11 -5.11 -3.34
CA VAL A 45 -1.69 -4.75 -3.35
C VAL A 45 -1.08 -4.82 -4.74
N ARG A 46 -1.41 -5.84 -5.52
CA ARG A 46 -0.95 -5.94 -6.92
C ARG A 46 -1.37 -4.75 -7.78
N ASN A 47 -2.45 -4.08 -7.41
CA ASN A 47 -2.95 -2.89 -8.07
C ASN A 47 -2.52 -1.58 -7.38
N HIS A 48 -1.80 -1.67 -6.26
CA HIS A 48 -1.31 -0.50 -5.54
C HIS A 48 -0.11 0.10 -6.29
N ALA A 49 -0.05 1.42 -6.37
CA ALA A 49 1.10 2.10 -6.95
C ALA A 49 2.33 1.96 -6.04
N GLU A 50 3.53 2.02 -6.64
CA GLU A 50 4.77 2.12 -5.85
C GLU A 50 4.69 3.31 -4.89
N THR A 51 5.11 3.09 -3.65
CA THR A 51 5.16 4.13 -2.63
C THR A 51 6.17 5.20 -3.03
N PRO A 52 5.81 6.49 -3.00
CA PRO A 52 6.71 7.57 -3.39
C PRO A 52 8.04 7.53 -2.61
N ALA A 53 9.15 7.77 -3.30
CA ALA A 53 10.48 7.83 -2.67
C ALA A 53 10.58 8.86 -1.54
N SER A 54 9.76 9.93 -1.58
CA SER A 54 9.66 10.95 -0.54
C SER A 54 9.17 10.43 0.81
N ASP A 55 8.49 9.28 0.82
CA ASP A 55 7.94 8.67 2.02
C ASP A 55 8.94 7.75 2.72
N PHE A 56 10.11 7.58 2.11
CA PHE A 56 11.20 6.81 2.70
C PHE A 56 12.36 7.71 3.14
N GLU A 57 12.96 7.38 4.28
CA GLU A 57 14.34 7.75 4.57
C GLU A 57 15.26 6.67 4.01
N TYR A 58 16.24 7.04 3.22
CA TYR A 58 17.15 6.09 2.59
C TYR A 58 18.60 6.60 2.54
N ILE A 59 19.53 5.67 2.36
CA ILE A 59 20.93 5.94 2.18
C ILE A 59 21.31 5.66 0.73
N ASP A 60 21.94 6.63 0.09
CA ASP A 60 22.57 6.48 -1.21
C ASP A 60 23.97 5.86 -1.04
N ASN A 61 24.13 4.62 -1.51
CA ASN A 61 25.40 3.90 -1.43
C ASN A 61 26.27 4.08 -2.68
N GLY A 62 25.90 5.01 -3.58
CA GLY A 62 26.58 5.23 -4.86
C GLY A 62 25.88 4.47 -5.99
N ASP A 63 25.95 3.15 -6.03
CA ASP A 63 25.35 2.31 -7.07
C ASP A 63 23.99 1.73 -6.68
N SER A 64 23.59 1.85 -5.42
CA SER A 64 22.36 1.31 -4.87
C SER A 64 21.80 2.16 -3.73
N VAL A 65 20.60 1.82 -3.27
CA VAL A 65 19.90 2.47 -2.17
C VAL A 65 19.57 1.46 -1.08
N SER A 66 19.69 1.89 0.18
CA SER A 66 19.23 1.18 1.36
C SER A 66 18.09 1.96 2.01
N ILE A 67 16.92 1.36 2.18
CA ILE A 67 15.81 1.95 2.93
C ILE A 67 16.14 1.93 4.42
N LYS A 68 15.92 3.06 5.08
CA LYS A 68 16.20 3.25 6.50
C LYS A 68 14.96 3.49 7.33
N ALA A 69 13.91 4.10 6.77
CA ALA A 69 12.62 4.27 7.42
C ALA A 69 11.52 4.51 6.40
N TYR A 70 10.30 4.13 6.76
CA TYR A 70 9.07 4.53 6.11
C TYR A 70 8.38 5.58 6.98
N ASN A 71 8.15 6.77 6.44
CA ASN A 71 7.55 7.92 7.12
C ASN A 71 6.14 8.23 6.61
N GLY A 72 5.62 7.45 5.68
CA GLY A 72 4.26 7.57 5.17
C GLY A 72 3.22 7.08 6.19
N SER A 73 1.97 7.23 5.83
CA SER A 73 0.82 6.79 6.64
C SER A 73 -0.07 5.76 5.94
N ASP A 74 0.28 5.37 4.72
CA ASP A 74 -0.46 4.37 3.98
C ASP A 74 -0.27 2.98 4.64
N PRO A 75 -1.33 2.22 4.87
CA PRO A 75 -1.21 0.85 5.39
C PRO A 75 -0.62 -0.14 4.38
N ILE A 76 -0.54 0.24 3.09
CA ILE A 76 0.07 -0.55 2.03
C ILE A 76 1.35 0.15 1.58
N VAL A 77 2.47 -0.56 1.65
CA VAL A 77 3.76 -0.08 1.17
C VAL A 77 4.26 -1.00 0.06
N VAL A 78 4.49 -0.42 -1.11
CA VAL A 78 5.16 -1.08 -2.23
C VAL A 78 6.51 -0.41 -2.43
N ILE A 79 7.58 -1.09 -2.06
CA ILE A 79 8.93 -0.54 -2.18
C ILE A 79 9.29 -0.44 -3.66
N PRO A 80 9.64 0.76 -4.17
CA PRO A 80 10.02 0.93 -5.57
C PRO A 80 11.28 0.13 -5.89
N GLU A 81 11.36 -0.39 -7.09
CA GLU A 81 12.56 -1.11 -7.54
C GLU A 81 13.79 -0.18 -7.57
N GLN A 82 13.57 1.10 -7.84
CA GLN A 82 14.64 2.11 -7.93
C GLN A 82 14.23 3.44 -7.28
N ILE A 83 15.20 4.09 -6.66
CA ILE A 83 15.13 5.49 -6.21
C ILE A 83 16.27 6.25 -6.87
N ASP A 84 15.96 7.37 -7.52
CA ASP A 84 16.93 8.19 -8.27
C ASP A 84 17.76 7.38 -9.32
N GLY A 85 17.12 6.37 -9.92
CA GLY A 85 17.74 5.49 -10.93
C GLY A 85 18.72 4.46 -10.37
N LYS A 86 18.72 4.24 -9.05
CA LYS A 86 19.56 3.27 -8.34
C LYS A 86 18.69 2.18 -7.73
N ASP A 87 19.10 0.94 -7.84
CA ASP A 87 18.36 -0.19 -7.31
C ASP A 87 18.23 -0.12 -5.78
N VAL A 88 17.00 -0.36 -5.28
CA VAL A 88 16.72 -0.54 -3.86
C VAL A 88 17.02 -1.99 -3.50
N ILE A 89 18.12 -2.24 -2.80
CA ILE A 89 18.60 -3.59 -2.56
C ILE A 89 18.56 -4.03 -1.11
N SER A 90 18.40 -3.10 -0.17
CA SER A 90 18.44 -3.43 1.25
C SER A 90 17.52 -2.60 2.12
N ILE A 91 17.18 -3.18 3.27
CA ILE A 91 16.48 -2.53 4.38
C ILE A 91 17.40 -2.58 5.60
N ILE A 92 17.54 -1.45 6.30
CA ILE A 92 18.41 -1.32 7.46
C ILE A 92 17.72 -0.58 8.61
N ASN A 93 18.06 -0.94 9.85
CA ASN A 93 17.64 -0.23 11.08
C ASN A 93 16.12 -0.17 11.35
N GLY A 94 15.38 -1.23 11.08
CA GLY A 94 14.00 -1.40 11.53
C GLY A 94 12.97 -0.40 11.00
N PRO A 95 12.88 -0.13 9.71
CA PRO A 95 12.10 0.96 9.14
C PRO A 95 10.58 0.76 9.14
N PHE A 96 10.08 -0.45 9.40
CA PHE A 96 8.67 -0.81 9.25
C PHE A 96 7.99 -1.14 10.58
N SER A 97 8.25 -0.34 11.61
CA SER A 97 7.63 -0.47 12.94
C SER A 97 6.38 0.40 13.14
N ASN A 98 5.80 0.89 12.06
CA ASN A 98 4.61 1.74 12.10
C ASN A 98 3.36 0.89 12.38
N ASP A 99 2.59 1.25 13.42
CA ASP A 99 1.38 0.54 13.87
C ASP A 99 0.21 0.58 12.86
N SER A 100 0.33 1.35 11.78
CA SER A 100 -0.68 1.41 10.72
C SER A 100 -0.41 0.44 9.57
N LEU A 101 0.81 -0.10 9.50
CA LEU A 101 1.25 -0.90 8.36
C LEU A 101 0.60 -2.29 8.38
N LYS A 102 -0.06 -2.64 7.27
CA LYS A 102 -0.76 -3.90 7.08
C LYS A 102 -0.14 -4.78 6.01
N TYR A 103 0.41 -4.15 4.99
CA TYR A 103 0.99 -4.85 3.85
C TYR A 103 2.30 -4.21 3.41
N VAL A 104 3.29 -5.06 3.10
CA VAL A 104 4.55 -4.62 2.50
C VAL A 104 4.90 -5.50 1.32
N ASP A 105 5.08 -4.88 0.15
CA ASP A 105 5.79 -5.48 -0.97
C ASP A 105 7.23 -4.98 -0.96
N LEU A 106 8.17 -5.88 -0.83
CA LEU A 106 9.59 -5.54 -0.73
C LEU A 106 10.23 -5.15 -2.06
N GLY A 107 9.49 -5.26 -3.17
CA GLY A 107 10.02 -4.96 -4.51
C GLY A 107 11.04 -6.00 -5.00
N TYR A 108 11.22 -6.05 -6.32
CA TYR A 108 11.98 -7.14 -6.98
C TYR A 108 13.48 -7.15 -6.64
N ASN A 109 14.10 -5.98 -6.45
CA ASN A 109 15.56 -5.87 -6.31
C ASN A 109 16.05 -6.09 -4.87
N LEU A 110 15.14 -6.12 -3.89
CA LEU A 110 15.51 -6.28 -2.49
C LEU A 110 16.06 -7.68 -2.20
N LYS A 111 17.16 -7.76 -1.48
CA LYS A 111 17.85 -9.01 -1.15
C LYS A 111 18.56 -9.02 0.19
N GLU A 112 18.82 -7.85 0.79
CA GLU A 112 19.65 -7.71 1.98
C GLU A 112 18.88 -7.03 3.11
N PHE A 113 19.08 -7.51 4.33
CA PHE A 113 18.49 -6.96 5.55
C PHE A 113 19.57 -6.78 6.62
N ASP A 114 19.49 -5.67 7.36
CA ASP A 114 20.34 -5.42 8.51
C ASP A 114 19.52 -4.78 9.64
N ASP A 115 19.20 -5.57 10.65
CA ASP A 115 18.33 -5.19 11.78
C ASP A 115 16.96 -4.64 11.32
N ALA A 116 16.29 -5.36 10.41
CA ALA A 116 14.95 -5.01 9.94
C ALA A 116 13.88 -5.53 10.90
N TYR A 117 12.94 -4.65 11.25
CA TYR A 117 11.83 -4.98 12.16
C TYR A 117 10.51 -4.65 11.47
N PHE A 118 9.56 -5.58 11.57
CA PHE A 118 8.20 -5.38 11.08
C PHE A 118 7.22 -5.44 12.23
N SER A 119 6.25 -4.50 12.23
CA SER A 119 5.23 -4.36 13.26
C SER A 119 4.38 -5.62 13.40
N ASP A 120 3.81 -5.83 14.58
CA ASP A 120 2.80 -6.86 14.87
C ASP A 120 1.45 -6.60 14.16
N THR A 121 1.27 -5.41 13.60
CA THR A 121 0.12 -5.06 12.79
C THR A 121 0.22 -5.52 11.34
N LEU A 122 1.40 -6.00 10.91
CA LEU A 122 1.63 -6.48 9.55
C LEU A 122 0.88 -7.79 9.31
N GLU A 123 0.02 -7.82 8.31
CA GLU A 123 -0.80 -8.97 7.94
C GLU A 123 -0.22 -9.73 6.76
N VAL A 124 0.41 -9.01 5.80
CA VAL A 124 0.99 -9.63 4.60
C VAL A 124 2.33 -9.00 4.26
N ILE A 125 3.31 -9.84 3.94
CA ILE A 125 4.57 -9.43 3.35
C ILE A 125 4.87 -10.22 2.07
N HIS A 126 5.16 -9.51 0.98
CA HIS A 126 5.64 -10.11 -0.25
C HIS A 126 7.18 -10.13 -0.26
N LEU A 127 7.76 -11.34 -0.29
CA LEU A 127 9.19 -11.57 -0.35
C LEU A 127 9.62 -11.91 -1.78
N PRO A 128 10.44 -11.07 -2.43
CA PRO A 128 10.93 -11.36 -3.77
C PRO A 128 11.85 -12.59 -3.78
N ALA A 129 11.88 -13.30 -4.90
CA ALA A 129 12.68 -14.53 -5.04
C ALA A 129 14.20 -14.34 -4.86
N ARG A 130 14.67 -13.10 -4.78
CA ARG A 130 16.09 -12.74 -4.53
C ARG A 130 16.47 -12.75 -3.06
N VAL A 131 15.50 -12.80 -2.15
CA VAL A 131 15.76 -12.93 -0.72
C VAL A 131 16.19 -14.37 -0.45
N GLU A 132 17.37 -14.53 0.11
CA GLU A 132 17.97 -15.83 0.44
C GLU A 132 18.28 -15.97 1.94
N ASN A 133 18.08 -14.90 2.73
CA ASN A 133 18.38 -14.88 4.15
C ASN A 133 17.52 -13.83 4.87
N LEU A 134 16.96 -14.20 6.02
CA LEU A 134 16.20 -13.35 6.93
C LEU A 134 16.75 -13.38 8.37
N ASP A 135 18.01 -13.79 8.58
CA ASP A 135 18.62 -13.93 9.92
C ASP A 135 18.60 -12.64 10.75
N LYS A 136 18.50 -11.48 10.08
CA LYS A 136 18.46 -10.16 10.71
C LYS A 136 17.09 -9.48 10.58
N VAL A 137 16.05 -10.27 10.37
CA VAL A 137 14.67 -9.78 10.30
C VAL A 137 13.90 -10.26 11.52
N VAL A 138 13.13 -9.36 12.12
CA VAL A 138 12.21 -9.70 13.21
C VAL A 138 10.80 -9.33 12.77
N PHE A 139 9.92 -10.32 12.77
CA PHE A 139 8.49 -10.14 12.62
C PHE A 139 7.85 -10.16 14.01
N PHE A 140 7.12 -9.08 14.35
CA PHE A 140 6.26 -9.09 15.52
C PHE A 140 4.86 -9.50 15.04
N GLY A 141 4.22 -10.50 15.66
CA GLY A 141 2.87 -10.93 15.27
C GLY A 141 2.81 -12.03 14.21
N GLU A 142 3.73 -12.98 14.26
CA GLU A 142 3.84 -14.11 13.33
C GLU A 142 2.55 -14.93 13.18
N ASP A 143 1.70 -15.00 14.21
CA ASP A 143 0.43 -15.73 14.22
C ASP A 143 -0.58 -15.22 13.17
N THR A 144 -0.48 -13.95 12.78
CA THR A 144 -1.40 -13.30 11.81
C THR A 144 -0.75 -13.03 10.47
N LEU A 145 0.57 -13.17 10.38
CA LEU A 145 1.34 -12.87 9.18
C LEU A 145 1.11 -13.91 8.08
N THR A 146 0.97 -13.44 6.86
CA THR A 146 1.05 -14.26 5.64
C THR A 146 2.26 -13.82 4.83
N ILE A 147 3.13 -14.73 4.48
CA ILE A 147 4.23 -14.51 3.54
C ILE A 147 3.76 -14.89 2.15
N VAL A 148 3.85 -13.96 1.21
CA VAL A 148 3.58 -14.17 -0.21
C VAL A 148 4.91 -14.24 -0.95
N GLY A 149 5.03 -15.15 -1.90
CA GLY A 149 6.25 -15.27 -2.69
C GLY A 149 6.19 -16.38 -3.72
N LYS A 150 7.29 -16.57 -4.43
CA LYS A 150 7.38 -17.59 -5.46
C LYS A 150 7.41 -19.01 -4.87
N ALA A 151 6.60 -19.90 -5.42
CA ALA A 151 6.65 -21.31 -5.04
C ALA A 151 8.05 -21.92 -5.25
N GLY A 152 8.55 -22.68 -4.27
CA GLY A 152 9.90 -23.28 -4.28
C GLY A 152 11.02 -22.29 -3.92
N SER A 153 10.70 -21.07 -3.51
CA SER A 153 11.69 -20.07 -3.09
C SER A 153 12.13 -20.26 -1.63
N PHE A 154 13.09 -19.45 -1.21
CA PHE A 154 13.47 -19.29 0.18
C PHE A 154 12.29 -18.86 1.06
N ALA A 155 11.42 -17.94 0.56
CA ALA A 155 10.24 -17.46 1.28
C ALA A 155 9.30 -18.60 1.71
N GLU A 156 9.03 -19.57 0.83
CA GLU A 156 8.21 -20.75 1.17
C GLU A 156 8.87 -21.62 2.24
N THR A 157 10.18 -21.85 2.10
CA THR A 157 10.93 -22.67 3.07
C THR A 157 10.95 -22.01 4.44
N PHE A 158 11.25 -20.71 4.49
CA PHE A 158 11.27 -19.92 5.72
C PHE A 158 9.89 -19.90 6.41
N ALA A 159 8.83 -19.59 5.67
CA ALA A 159 7.49 -19.56 6.22
C ALA A 159 7.09 -20.90 6.84
N LYS A 160 7.48 -22.02 6.21
CA LYS A 160 7.20 -23.36 6.70
C LYS A 160 8.01 -23.70 7.96
N GLU A 161 9.27 -23.29 8.04
CA GLU A 161 10.14 -23.52 9.20
C GLU A 161 9.68 -22.73 10.43
N GLU A 162 9.25 -21.48 10.23
CA GLU A 162 8.74 -20.60 11.30
C GLU A 162 7.25 -20.80 11.61
N GLY A 163 6.54 -21.64 10.84
CA GLY A 163 5.11 -21.88 11.05
C GLY A 163 4.20 -20.76 10.59
N ILE A 164 4.70 -19.85 9.75
CA ILE A 164 3.97 -18.71 9.18
C ILE A 164 3.17 -19.19 7.95
N LYS A 165 1.99 -18.63 7.75
CA LYS A 165 1.19 -18.92 6.56
C LYS A 165 1.94 -18.47 5.29
N PHE A 166 1.99 -19.37 4.28
CA PHE A 166 2.55 -19.05 2.96
C PHE A 166 1.49 -19.09 1.88
N GLU A 167 1.57 -18.13 0.96
CA GLU A 167 0.74 -18.06 -0.23
C GLU A 167 1.64 -17.87 -1.47
N ALA A 168 1.47 -18.71 -2.47
CA ALA A 168 2.24 -18.65 -3.70
C ALA A 168 1.64 -17.59 -4.65
N GLU A 169 2.50 -16.75 -5.24
CA GLU A 169 2.15 -15.81 -6.30
C GLU A 169 1.92 -16.48 -7.67
#